data_29ed6392c95ec57e28f806ba2d23246c
#
_entry.id   29ed6392c95ec57e28f806ba2d23246c
#
_cell.length_a   1.000
_cell.length_b   1.000
_cell.length_c   1.000
_cell.angle_alpha   90.00
_cell.angle_beta   90.00
_cell.angle_gamma   90.00
#
_symmetry.space_group_name_H-M   'P 1'
#
loop_
_entity.id
_entity.type
_entity.pdbx_description
1 polymer ?
#
loop_
_entity_poly.entity_id
_entity_poly.type
_entity_poly.pdbx_seq_one_letter_code
_entity_poly.pdbx_strand_id
1 'polypeptide(L)'
;KARAGNRYIPASTFKIPHTLFALDAGLIRDEFQVFRWDGVRRDIASWNRDQDLRSSMQNSVVWVYQQLARAIGEDGERRYLRKTGYGNADPSGGVDRFWLEGKLAISAYEQIAFLRRLYRNELPFRVEHQRLVKDVMLIEAGRAWRLRAKTGWQARLDPQVGWWVGWVERPEGPEGPVFFALNIDMPNGGSDVPKREAIGRAVLRSVQRPA
;
A
#
# COMPACT_ATOMS: atom_id res chain seq x y z
N LYS A 1 -18.14 -2.81 -12.89
CA LYS A 1 -17.65 -1.43 -13.13
C LYS A 1 -18.05 -0.45 -12.02
N ALA A 2 -19.27 -0.54 -11.46
CA ALA A 2 -19.74 0.39 -10.42
C ALA A 2 -18.84 0.35 -9.16
N ARG A 3 -18.52 -0.83 -8.63
CA ARG A 3 -17.69 -0.99 -7.42
C ARG A 3 -16.30 -0.34 -7.54
N ALA A 4 -15.69 -0.38 -8.70
CA ALA A 4 -14.34 0.16 -8.90
C ALA A 4 -14.25 1.68 -8.72
N GLY A 5 -15.37 2.41 -8.87
CA GLY A 5 -15.48 3.85 -8.60
C GLY A 5 -15.80 4.19 -7.15
N ASN A 6 -16.26 3.23 -6.36
CA ASN A 6 -16.59 3.47 -4.95
C ASN A 6 -15.31 3.58 -4.12
N ARG A 7 -15.29 4.53 -3.21
CA ARG A 7 -14.18 4.72 -2.28
C ARG A 7 -14.36 3.87 -1.03
N TYR A 8 -13.28 3.24 -0.61
CA TYR A 8 -13.17 2.45 0.62
C TYR A 8 -11.92 2.87 1.38
N ILE A 9 -11.88 2.61 2.67
CA ILE A 9 -10.66 2.82 3.47
C ILE A 9 -9.52 2.01 2.86
N PRO A 10 -8.34 2.64 2.62
CA PRO A 10 -7.21 1.98 1.96
C PRO A 10 -6.55 0.90 2.83
N ALA A 11 -6.71 0.97 4.13
CA ALA A 11 -6.01 0.12 5.09
C ALA A 11 -4.50 0.07 4.78
N SER A 12 -3.88 -1.11 4.79
CA SER A 12 -2.44 -1.22 4.58
C SER A 12 -1.95 -0.90 3.17
N THR A 13 -2.82 -0.64 2.18
CA THR A 13 -2.35 -0.12 0.89
C THR A 13 -1.84 1.33 1.01
N PHE A 14 -2.30 2.07 2.04
CA PHE A 14 -1.81 3.40 2.35
C PHE A 14 -0.32 3.44 2.71
N LYS A 15 0.28 2.32 3.11
CA LYS A 15 1.73 2.25 3.36
C LYS A 15 2.57 2.67 2.15
N ILE A 16 2.05 2.53 0.94
CA ILE A 16 2.74 2.96 -0.29
C ILE A 16 2.96 4.48 -0.30
N PRO A 17 1.90 5.34 -0.30
CA PRO A 17 2.10 6.79 -0.24
C PRO A 17 2.73 7.23 1.08
N HIS A 18 2.42 6.58 2.19
CA HIS A 18 2.93 6.95 3.50
C HIS A 18 4.45 6.79 3.61
N THR A 19 5.03 5.77 2.96
CA THR A 19 6.49 5.63 2.86
C THR A 19 7.11 6.82 2.11
N LEU A 20 6.48 7.30 1.02
CA LEU A 20 6.93 8.53 0.33
C LEU A 20 6.87 9.75 1.24
N PHE A 21 5.80 9.90 2.03
CA PHE A 21 5.64 11.01 2.95
C PHE A 21 6.73 11.01 4.02
N ALA A 22 7.00 9.84 4.59
CA ALA A 22 8.03 9.70 5.62
C ALA A 22 9.46 9.91 5.09
N LEU A 23 9.75 9.48 3.86
CA LEU A 23 11.01 9.76 3.17
C LEU A 23 11.17 11.26 2.87
N ASP A 24 10.13 11.90 2.36
CA ASP A 24 10.16 13.35 2.03
C ASP A 24 10.24 14.22 3.30
N ALA A 25 9.66 13.75 4.40
CA ALA A 25 9.77 14.40 5.71
C ALA A 25 11.11 14.14 6.43
N GLY A 26 12.02 13.34 5.85
CA GLY A 26 13.31 13.00 6.45
C GLY A 26 13.23 12.08 7.66
N LEU A 27 12.10 11.40 7.86
CA LEU A 27 11.90 10.45 8.97
C LEU A 27 12.48 9.06 8.67
N ILE A 28 12.66 8.76 7.40
CA ILE A 28 13.32 7.55 6.90
C ILE A 28 14.54 8.00 6.09
N ARG A 29 15.70 7.50 6.47
CA ARG A 29 16.97 7.78 5.77
C ARG A 29 17.16 6.85 4.56
N ASP A 30 16.96 5.54 4.79
CA ASP A 30 17.17 4.47 3.82
C ASP A 30 16.34 3.23 4.19
N GLU A 31 16.38 2.18 3.35
CA GLU A 31 15.65 0.93 3.58
C GLU A 31 16.18 0.10 4.75
N PHE A 32 17.39 0.36 5.23
CA PHE A 32 18.06 -0.36 6.31
C PHE A 32 17.83 0.28 7.69
N GLN A 33 17.19 1.46 7.73
CA GLN A 33 16.89 2.11 9.00
C GLN A 33 16.05 1.20 9.88
N VAL A 34 16.56 0.95 11.09
CA VAL A 34 15.89 0.07 12.06
C VAL A 34 14.84 0.84 12.85
N PHE A 35 13.62 0.34 12.82
CA PHE A 35 12.54 0.71 13.73
C PHE A 35 12.54 -0.28 14.89
N ARG A 36 12.92 0.19 16.08
CA ARG A 36 13.02 -0.65 17.27
C ARG A 36 11.63 -1.08 17.74
N TRP A 37 11.49 -2.38 18.01
CA TRP A 37 10.27 -2.92 18.58
C TRP A 37 10.02 -2.32 19.98
N ASP A 38 8.79 -1.95 20.23
CA ASP A 38 8.36 -1.31 21.48
C ASP A 38 8.13 -2.31 22.65
N GLY A 39 8.42 -3.61 22.43
CA GLY A 39 8.19 -4.68 23.42
C GLY A 39 6.72 -5.11 23.53
N VAL A 40 5.79 -4.43 22.87
CA VAL A 40 4.36 -4.79 22.92
C VAL A 40 4.09 -6.01 22.05
N ARG A 41 3.65 -7.09 22.67
CA ARG A 41 3.31 -8.33 21.97
C ARG A 41 1.98 -8.19 21.23
N ARG A 42 2.01 -8.46 19.92
CA ARG A 42 0.86 -8.42 19.03
C ARG A 42 0.56 -9.81 18.47
N ASP A 43 -0.65 -10.04 18.00
CA ASP A 43 -1.09 -11.36 17.49
C ASP A 43 -0.32 -11.83 16.24
N ILE A 44 0.24 -10.89 15.47
CA ILE A 44 1.04 -11.20 14.28
C ILE A 44 2.50 -11.36 14.70
N ALA A 45 3.00 -12.60 14.73
CA ALA A 45 4.34 -12.92 15.23
C ALA A 45 5.47 -12.12 14.55
N SER A 46 5.38 -11.88 13.23
CA SER A 46 6.37 -11.10 12.48
C SER A 46 6.45 -9.62 12.88
N TRP A 47 5.48 -9.11 13.66
CA TRP A 47 5.47 -7.74 14.16
C TRP A 47 6.22 -7.56 15.49
N ASN A 48 6.53 -8.66 16.19
CA ASN A 48 7.11 -8.68 17.53
C ASN A 48 8.64 -8.74 17.48
N ARG A 49 9.24 -7.87 16.71
CA ARG A 49 10.68 -7.71 16.53
C ARG A 49 11.02 -6.37 15.90
N ASP A 50 12.29 -5.99 15.95
CA ASP A 50 12.80 -4.86 15.16
C ASP A 50 12.46 -5.02 13.68
N GLN A 51 12.18 -3.91 13.03
CA GLN A 51 11.81 -3.86 11.61
C GLN A 51 12.77 -2.92 10.87
N ASP A 52 12.96 -3.16 9.60
CA ASP A 52 13.42 -2.18 8.63
C ASP A 52 12.26 -1.75 7.70
N LEU A 53 12.53 -0.89 6.74
CA LEU A 53 11.50 -0.41 5.82
C LEU A 53 10.93 -1.54 4.97
N ARG A 54 11.78 -2.45 4.50
CA ARG A 54 11.38 -3.58 3.65
C ARG A 54 10.49 -4.56 4.41
N SER A 55 10.93 -5.00 5.59
CA SER A 55 10.16 -5.90 6.44
C SER A 55 8.84 -5.27 6.91
N SER A 56 8.84 -3.96 7.19
CA SER A 56 7.63 -3.22 7.57
C SER A 56 6.59 -3.20 6.45
N MET A 57 7.02 -3.01 5.19
CA MET A 57 6.15 -3.06 4.02
C MET A 57 5.64 -4.47 3.76
N GLN A 58 6.53 -5.46 3.72
CA GLN A 58 6.21 -6.85 3.39
C GLN A 58 5.31 -7.50 4.44
N ASN A 59 5.63 -7.35 5.73
CA ASN A 59 4.83 -7.88 6.84
C ASN A 59 3.64 -6.98 7.21
N SER A 60 3.47 -5.87 6.50
CA SER A 60 2.37 -4.93 6.74
C SER A 60 2.32 -4.38 8.17
N VAL A 61 3.48 -4.12 8.78
CA VAL A 61 3.63 -3.77 10.20
C VAL A 61 2.96 -2.43 10.50
N VAL A 62 1.87 -2.46 11.27
CA VAL A 62 1.06 -1.27 11.53
C VAL A 62 1.77 -0.31 12.46
N TRP A 63 2.39 -0.78 13.53
CA TRP A 63 2.98 0.07 14.56
C TRP A 63 4.12 0.98 14.02
N VAL A 64 4.90 0.50 13.04
CA VAL A 64 5.91 1.34 12.38
C VAL A 64 5.27 2.54 11.69
N TYR A 65 4.22 2.29 10.91
CA TYR A 65 3.52 3.35 10.18
C TYR A 65 2.72 4.28 11.09
N GLN A 66 2.23 3.79 12.22
CA GLN A 66 1.65 4.62 13.27
C GLN A 66 2.69 5.56 13.90
N GLN A 67 3.90 5.07 14.12
CA GLN A 67 5.01 5.87 14.61
C GLN A 67 5.39 6.99 13.62
N LEU A 68 5.48 6.65 12.34
CA LEU A 68 5.76 7.61 11.26
C LEU A 68 4.63 8.66 11.15
N ALA A 69 3.35 8.24 11.22
CA ALA A 69 2.21 9.14 11.15
C ALA A 69 2.20 10.16 12.32
N ARG A 70 2.48 9.69 13.53
CA ARG A 70 2.59 10.59 14.70
C ARG A 70 3.72 11.59 14.53
N ALA A 71 4.84 11.18 13.92
CA ALA A 71 5.97 12.07 13.66
C ALA A 71 5.69 13.08 12.54
N ILE A 72 4.94 12.71 11.50
CA ILE A 72 4.48 13.61 10.43
C ILE A 72 3.46 14.61 10.97
N GLY A 73 2.57 14.14 11.85
CA GLY A 73 1.47 14.94 12.40
C GLY A 73 0.30 15.14 11.43
N GLU A 74 -0.88 15.49 11.95
CA GLU A 74 -2.11 15.59 11.14
C GLU A 74 -2.00 16.61 10.00
N ASP A 75 -1.41 17.78 10.27
CA ASP A 75 -1.21 18.81 9.25
C ASP A 75 -0.23 18.38 8.16
N GLY A 76 0.81 17.63 8.54
CA GLY A 76 1.75 17.02 7.60
C GLY A 76 1.06 16.01 6.69
N GLU A 77 0.30 15.07 7.28
CA GLU A 77 -0.48 14.09 6.53
C GLU A 77 -1.47 14.77 5.57
N ARG A 78 -2.18 15.79 6.03
CA ARG A 78 -3.12 16.58 5.20
C ARG A 78 -2.43 17.24 4.02
N ARG A 79 -1.25 17.83 4.23
CA ARG A 79 -0.47 18.44 3.14
C ARG A 79 -0.04 17.41 2.11
N TYR A 80 0.48 16.25 2.56
CA TYR A 80 0.94 15.18 1.67
C TYR A 80 -0.20 14.53 0.89
N LEU A 81 -1.33 14.25 1.53
CA LEU A 81 -2.50 13.71 0.88
C LEU A 81 -3.00 14.63 -0.24
N ARG A 82 -3.09 15.94 0.02
CA ARG A 82 -3.47 16.94 -0.99
C ARG A 82 -2.42 17.08 -2.10
N LYS A 83 -1.15 17.14 -1.75
CA LYS A 83 -0.01 17.23 -2.69
C LYS A 83 -0.01 16.05 -3.68
N THR A 84 -0.41 14.87 -3.24
CA THR A 84 -0.46 13.67 -4.07
C THR A 84 -1.80 13.43 -4.75
N GLY A 85 -2.88 14.06 -4.29
CA GLY A 85 -4.24 13.79 -4.74
C GLY A 85 -4.69 12.37 -4.39
N TYR A 86 -4.35 11.87 -3.19
CA TYR A 86 -4.67 10.51 -2.79
C TYR A 86 -6.09 10.40 -2.24
N GLY A 87 -6.97 9.75 -3.00
CA GLY A 87 -8.36 9.53 -2.62
C GLY A 87 -9.10 10.82 -2.28
N ASN A 88 -9.83 10.84 -1.15
CA ASN A 88 -10.53 12.03 -0.65
C ASN A 88 -9.63 12.99 0.13
N ALA A 89 -8.36 12.64 0.34
CA ALA A 89 -7.36 13.43 1.07
C ALA A 89 -7.80 13.85 2.51
N ASP A 90 -8.60 13.02 3.18
CA ASP A 90 -9.12 13.30 4.52
C ASP A 90 -8.40 12.46 5.60
N PRO A 91 -7.47 13.06 6.40
CA PRO A 91 -6.77 12.37 7.49
C PRO A 91 -7.56 12.37 8.80
N SER A 92 -8.85 12.71 8.80
CA SER A 92 -9.65 12.76 10.04
C SER A 92 -9.91 11.37 10.61
N GLY A 93 -10.07 11.30 11.93
CA GLY A 93 -10.35 10.07 12.65
C GLY A 93 -9.16 9.51 13.44
N GLY A 94 -8.13 10.34 13.64
CA GLY A 94 -6.95 10.04 14.44
C GLY A 94 -5.68 9.92 13.61
N VAL A 95 -4.64 10.66 14.01
CA VAL A 95 -3.39 10.85 13.25
C VAL A 95 -2.72 9.52 12.86
N ASP A 96 -2.86 8.49 13.67
CA ASP A 96 -2.24 7.18 13.45
C ASP A 96 -3.25 6.06 13.11
N ARG A 97 -4.51 6.44 12.76
CA ARG A 97 -5.60 5.50 12.46
C ARG A 97 -6.46 5.88 11.27
N PHE A 98 -6.31 7.09 10.71
CA PHE A 98 -7.20 7.61 9.67
C PHE A 98 -7.29 6.73 8.41
N TRP A 99 -6.24 5.96 8.11
CA TRP A 99 -6.21 5.01 6.99
C TRP A 99 -6.69 3.59 7.34
N LEU A 100 -6.93 3.30 8.64
CA LEU A 100 -7.38 1.99 9.15
C LEU A 100 -8.87 1.97 9.48
N GLU A 101 -9.36 3.03 10.12
CA GLU A 101 -10.71 3.15 10.65
C GLU A 101 -11.24 4.60 10.66
N GLY A 102 -10.48 5.55 10.12
CA GLY A 102 -10.87 6.96 10.01
C GLY A 102 -11.61 7.27 8.71
N LYS A 103 -11.37 8.46 8.14
CA LYS A 103 -12.14 8.97 7.00
C LYS A 103 -11.41 8.95 5.67
N LEU A 104 -10.13 8.56 5.63
CA LEU A 104 -9.42 8.42 4.37
C LEU A 104 -10.05 7.31 3.53
N ALA A 105 -10.41 7.63 2.30
CA ALA A 105 -11.03 6.68 1.40
C ALA A 105 -10.54 6.88 -0.04
N ILE A 106 -10.39 5.78 -0.77
CA ILE A 106 -9.88 5.75 -2.14
C ILE A 106 -10.60 4.68 -2.96
N SER A 107 -10.81 4.93 -4.24
CA SER A 107 -11.38 3.97 -5.19
C SER A 107 -10.30 3.14 -5.89
N ALA A 108 -10.70 2.03 -6.52
CA ALA A 108 -9.77 1.22 -7.31
C ALA A 108 -9.19 2.01 -8.50
N TYR A 109 -9.97 2.87 -9.13
CA TYR A 109 -9.48 3.74 -10.20
C TYR A 109 -8.42 4.73 -9.71
N GLU A 110 -8.64 5.35 -8.55
CA GLU A 110 -7.67 6.28 -7.94
C GLU A 110 -6.40 5.56 -7.50
N GLN A 111 -6.50 4.32 -6.97
CA GLN A 111 -5.34 3.48 -6.67
C GLN A 111 -4.49 3.24 -7.93
N ILE A 112 -5.11 2.85 -9.04
CA ILE A 112 -4.41 2.65 -10.31
C ILE A 112 -3.77 3.94 -10.81
N ALA A 113 -4.48 5.06 -10.75
CA ALA A 113 -3.94 6.36 -11.15
C ALA A 113 -2.70 6.76 -10.32
N PHE A 114 -2.76 6.57 -9.01
CA PHE A 114 -1.63 6.80 -8.11
C PHE A 114 -0.44 5.88 -8.45
N LEU A 115 -0.67 4.56 -8.61
CA LEU A 115 0.38 3.59 -8.91
C LEU A 115 1.04 3.85 -10.27
N ARG A 116 0.29 4.30 -11.27
CA ARG A 116 0.84 4.68 -12.58
C ARG A 116 1.79 5.89 -12.46
N ARG A 117 1.42 6.89 -11.68
CA ARG A 117 2.28 8.04 -11.39
C ARG A 117 3.54 7.64 -10.62
N LEU A 118 3.40 6.77 -9.61
CA LEU A 118 4.54 6.21 -8.88
C LEU A 118 5.48 5.45 -9.82
N TYR A 119 4.94 4.58 -10.66
CA TYR A 119 5.73 3.81 -11.63
C TYR A 119 6.59 4.70 -12.53
N ARG A 120 6.00 5.78 -13.03
CA ARG A 120 6.63 6.76 -13.95
C ARG A 120 7.50 7.80 -13.24
N ASN A 121 7.58 7.80 -11.91
CA ASN A 121 8.21 8.84 -11.08
C ASN A 121 7.59 10.24 -11.28
N GLU A 122 6.29 10.30 -11.50
CA GLU A 122 5.51 11.52 -11.73
C GLU A 122 4.83 12.07 -10.46
N LEU A 123 5.05 11.43 -9.30
CA LEU A 123 4.59 11.97 -8.03
C LEU A 123 5.48 13.14 -7.58
N PRO A 124 4.97 14.10 -6.81
CA PRO A 124 5.72 15.31 -6.43
C PRO A 124 6.74 15.04 -5.31
N PHE A 125 7.60 14.05 -5.52
CA PHE A 125 8.67 13.61 -4.63
C PHE A 125 9.96 13.39 -5.41
N ARG A 126 11.08 13.37 -4.70
CA ARG A 126 12.37 13.01 -5.30
C ARG A 126 12.27 11.64 -5.97
N VAL A 127 12.92 11.51 -7.13
CA VAL A 127 12.91 10.26 -7.91
C VAL A 127 13.49 9.10 -7.11
N GLU A 128 14.52 9.35 -6.29
CA GLU A 128 15.15 8.36 -5.43
C GLU A 128 14.15 7.78 -4.42
N HIS A 129 13.31 8.63 -3.80
CA HIS A 129 12.27 8.18 -2.89
C HIS A 129 11.25 7.29 -3.60
N GLN A 130 10.83 7.70 -4.81
CA GLN A 130 9.89 6.91 -5.60
C GLN A 130 10.48 5.56 -6.03
N ARG A 131 11.77 5.52 -6.39
CA ARG A 131 12.48 4.27 -6.70
C ARG A 131 12.57 3.36 -5.48
N LEU A 132 12.92 3.90 -4.32
CA LEU A 132 12.99 3.13 -3.08
C LEU A 132 11.63 2.52 -2.71
N VAL A 133 10.54 3.29 -2.79
CA VAL A 133 9.20 2.75 -2.53
C VAL A 133 8.86 1.61 -3.48
N LYS A 134 9.15 1.76 -4.78
CA LYS A 134 8.94 0.68 -5.77
C LYS A 134 9.76 -0.57 -5.43
N ASP A 135 10.97 -0.39 -4.93
CA ASP A 135 11.85 -1.50 -4.57
C ASP A 135 11.34 -2.26 -3.35
N VAL A 136 10.92 -1.57 -2.29
CA VAL A 136 10.37 -2.24 -1.11
C VAL A 136 8.98 -2.85 -1.33
N MET A 137 8.28 -2.48 -2.41
CA MET A 137 7.03 -3.12 -2.86
C MET A 137 7.25 -4.42 -3.62
N LEU A 138 8.49 -4.78 -3.99
CA LEU A 138 8.77 -6.02 -4.71
C LEU A 138 8.43 -7.21 -3.83
N ILE A 139 7.48 -8.04 -4.26
CA ILE A 139 7.07 -9.25 -3.54
C ILE A 139 7.49 -10.52 -4.26
N GLU A 140 7.70 -10.45 -5.58
CA GLU A 140 8.03 -11.62 -6.38
C GLU A 140 8.76 -11.20 -7.67
N ALA A 141 9.76 -11.98 -8.06
CA ALA A 141 10.46 -11.79 -9.32
C ALA A 141 10.73 -13.14 -9.99
N GLY A 142 10.37 -13.24 -11.26
CA GLY A 142 10.76 -14.32 -12.14
C GLY A 142 11.86 -13.88 -13.09
N ARG A 143 12.29 -14.78 -14.00
CA ARG A 143 13.34 -14.48 -14.98
C ARG A 143 12.99 -13.28 -15.88
N ALA A 144 11.71 -13.17 -16.27
CA ALA A 144 11.24 -12.16 -17.24
C ALA A 144 10.12 -11.25 -16.67
N TRP A 145 9.87 -11.26 -15.37
CA TRP A 145 8.80 -10.45 -14.78
C TRP A 145 9.09 -10.08 -13.33
N ARG A 146 8.46 -9.00 -12.88
CA ARG A 146 8.47 -8.53 -11.48
C ARG A 146 7.07 -8.16 -11.05
N LEU A 147 6.68 -8.59 -9.85
CA LEU A 147 5.42 -8.23 -9.22
C LEU A 147 5.70 -7.33 -8.02
N ARG A 148 5.17 -6.12 -8.09
CA ARG A 148 5.16 -5.17 -6.97
C ARG A 148 3.74 -4.97 -6.51
N ALA A 149 3.49 -5.23 -5.26
CA ALA A 149 2.13 -5.16 -4.74
C ALA A 149 2.07 -4.88 -3.25
N LYS A 150 0.88 -4.49 -2.81
CA LYS A 150 0.54 -4.33 -1.41
C LYS A 150 -0.88 -4.81 -1.14
N THR A 151 -1.03 -5.59 -0.09
CA THR A 151 -2.32 -5.97 0.46
C THR A 151 -2.84 -4.93 1.43
N GLY A 152 -4.16 -4.87 1.57
CA GLY A 152 -4.85 -4.12 2.63
C GLY A 152 -6.00 -4.95 3.20
N TRP A 153 -6.34 -4.71 4.45
CA TRP A 153 -7.49 -5.30 5.11
C TRP A 153 -8.08 -4.29 6.10
N GLN A 154 -9.26 -3.82 5.77
CA GLN A 154 -10.09 -3.03 6.66
C GLN A 154 -10.84 -3.99 7.58
N ALA A 155 -10.22 -4.32 8.71
CA ALA A 155 -10.68 -5.36 9.63
C ALA A 155 -11.66 -4.85 10.69
N ARG A 156 -11.76 -3.54 10.90
CA ARG A 156 -12.44 -2.95 12.07
C ARG A 156 -13.79 -2.33 11.77
N LEU A 157 -14.17 -2.27 10.50
CA LEU A 157 -15.46 -1.72 10.06
C LEU A 157 -16.27 -2.79 9.34
N ASP A 158 -17.58 -2.63 9.33
CA ASP A 158 -18.50 -3.49 8.61
C ASP A 158 -19.15 -2.69 7.46
N PRO A 159 -19.17 -3.22 6.23
CA PRO A 159 -18.56 -4.48 5.79
C PRO A 159 -17.03 -4.41 5.76
N GLN A 160 -16.35 -5.53 6.08
CA GLN A 160 -14.91 -5.63 5.93
C GLN A 160 -14.52 -5.67 4.46
N VAL A 161 -13.44 -4.98 4.10
CA VAL A 161 -12.93 -4.90 2.73
C VAL A 161 -11.46 -5.30 2.67
N GLY A 162 -11.16 -6.20 1.75
CA GLY A 162 -9.80 -6.61 1.43
C GLY A 162 -9.29 -5.96 0.16
N TRP A 163 -8.04 -5.50 0.15
CA TRP A 163 -7.36 -4.92 -0.99
C TRP A 163 -6.16 -5.73 -1.44
N TRP A 164 -5.91 -5.72 -2.75
CA TRP A 164 -4.63 -6.09 -3.33
C TRP A 164 -4.36 -5.18 -4.53
N VAL A 165 -3.30 -4.39 -4.45
CA VAL A 165 -3.00 -3.35 -5.44
C VAL A 165 -1.54 -3.41 -5.86
N GLY A 166 -1.24 -3.08 -7.12
CA GLY A 166 0.13 -3.14 -7.60
C GLY A 166 0.24 -3.18 -9.11
N TRP A 167 1.35 -3.72 -9.60
CA TRP A 167 1.57 -3.97 -11.02
C TRP A 167 2.52 -5.15 -11.26
N VAL A 168 2.37 -5.76 -12.43
CA VAL A 168 3.33 -6.71 -13.00
C VAL A 168 4.03 -6.02 -14.16
N GLU A 169 5.33 -6.06 -14.17
CA GLU A 169 6.14 -5.58 -15.30
C GLU A 169 6.94 -6.71 -15.94
N ARG A 170 7.14 -6.61 -17.25
CA ARG A 170 8.02 -7.45 -18.04
C ARG A 170 9.05 -6.55 -18.73
N PRO A 171 10.24 -6.35 -18.13
CA PRO A 171 11.22 -5.37 -18.61
C PRO A 171 11.65 -5.57 -20.06
N GLU A 172 11.65 -6.81 -20.53
CA GLU A 172 12.10 -7.19 -21.87
C GLU A 172 10.95 -7.45 -22.87
N GLY A 173 9.70 -7.28 -22.44
CA GLY A 173 8.52 -7.48 -23.28
C GLY A 173 8.07 -6.20 -23.97
N PRO A 174 7.41 -6.29 -25.15
CA PRO A 174 6.87 -5.14 -25.87
C PRO A 174 5.69 -4.50 -25.14
N GLU A 175 5.06 -5.22 -24.21
CA GLU A 175 3.93 -4.77 -23.43
C GLU A 175 4.39 -4.04 -22.18
N GLY A 176 3.77 -2.91 -21.90
CA GLY A 176 4.00 -2.15 -20.66
C GLY A 176 3.49 -2.88 -19.41
N PRO A 177 3.64 -2.26 -18.23
CA PRO A 177 3.19 -2.85 -16.98
C PRO A 177 1.67 -2.99 -16.93
N VAL A 178 1.20 -4.10 -16.37
CA VAL A 178 -0.22 -4.33 -16.06
C VAL A 178 -0.48 -3.88 -14.63
N PHE A 179 -1.23 -2.80 -14.46
CA PHE A 179 -1.65 -2.27 -13.16
C PHE A 179 -2.95 -2.93 -12.72
N PHE A 180 -3.05 -3.22 -11.43
CA PHE A 180 -4.27 -3.77 -10.85
C PHE A 180 -4.60 -3.14 -9.50
N ALA A 181 -5.89 -3.04 -9.22
CA ALA A 181 -6.43 -2.69 -7.91
C ALA A 181 -7.69 -3.52 -7.69
N LEU A 182 -7.55 -4.57 -6.91
CA LEU A 182 -8.64 -5.45 -6.49
C LEU A 182 -9.16 -5.00 -5.13
N ASN A 183 -10.48 -4.89 -4.98
CA ASN A 183 -11.09 -4.93 -3.65
C ASN A 183 -12.22 -5.94 -3.61
N ILE A 184 -12.35 -6.64 -2.49
CA ILE A 184 -13.35 -7.66 -2.25
C ILE A 184 -14.02 -7.45 -0.89
N ASP A 185 -15.29 -7.85 -0.78
CA ASP A 185 -15.91 -7.98 0.53
C ASP A 185 -15.34 -9.21 1.25
N MET A 186 -15.18 -9.09 2.56
CA MET A 186 -14.60 -10.13 3.42
C MET A 186 -15.57 -10.51 4.54
N PRO A 187 -16.70 -11.14 4.20
CA PRO A 187 -17.74 -11.46 5.18
C PRO A 187 -17.29 -12.46 6.26
N ASN A 188 -16.24 -13.25 5.99
CA ASN A 188 -15.66 -14.20 6.95
C ASN A 188 -14.37 -13.67 7.60
N GLY A 189 -14.13 -12.35 7.50
CA GLY A 189 -13.01 -11.70 8.15
C GLY A 189 -11.65 -12.31 7.77
N GLY A 190 -10.87 -12.71 8.79
CA GLY A 190 -9.52 -13.26 8.61
C GLY A 190 -9.45 -14.47 7.67
N SER A 191 -10.50 -15.30 7.59
CA SER A 191 -10.56 -16.46 6.69
C SER A 191 -10.58 -16.07 5.20
N ASP A 192 -10.96 -14.84 4.89
CA ASP A 192 -10.98 -14.33 3.52
C ASP A 192 -9.64 -13.65 3.11
N VAL A 193 -8.71 -13.48 4.05
CA VAL A 193 -7.42 -12.82 3.80
C VAL A 193 -6.65 -13.38 2.60
N PRO A 194 -6.53 -14.72 2.43
CA PRO A 194 -5.83 -15.28 1.26
C PRO A 194 -6.54 -15.04 -0.07
N LYS A 195 -7.86 -14.86 -0.06
CA LYS A 195 -8.66 -14.69 -1.28
C LYS A 195 -8.29 -13.46 -2.08
N ARG A 196 -7.82 -12.38 -1.44
CA ARG A 196 -7.39 -11.15 -2.12
C ARG A 196 -6.33 -11.42 -3.19
N GLU A 197 -5.28 -12.13 -2.81
CA GLU A 197 -4.20 -12.48 -3.73
C GLU A 197 -4.59 -13.61 -4.68
N ALA A 198 -5.30 -14.63 -4.20
CA ALA A 198 -5.71 -15.77 -5.02
C ALA A 198 -6.57 -15.33 -6.22
N ILE A 199 -7.59 -14.50 -5.97
CA ILE A 199 -8.45 -13.93 -7.01
C ILE A 199 -7.65 -13.01 -7.94
N GLY A 200 -6.86 -12.10 -7.38
CA GLY A 200 -6.07 -11.17 -8.17
C GLY A 200 -5.06 -11.89 -9.08
N ARG A 201 -4.38 -12.92 -8.60
CA ARG A 201 -3.47 -13.75 -9.41
C ARG A 201 -4.21 -14.53 -10.49
N ALA A 202 -5.42 -15.03 -10.23
CA ALA A 202 -6.23 -15.69 -11.24
C ALA A 202 -6.60 -14.72 -12.37
N VAL A 203 -7.02 -13.51 -12.04
CA VAL A 203 -7.33 -12.46 -13.03
C VAL A 203 -6.08 -12.06 -13.81
N LEU A 204 -4.95 -11.83 -13.15
CA LEU A 204 -3.70 -11.47 -13.84
C LEU A 204 -3.27 -12.55 -14.85
N ARG A 205 -3.40 -13.83 -14.49
CA ARG A 205 -3.10 -14.94 -15.42
C ARG A 205 -4.02 -14.97 -16.63
N SER A 206 -5.31 -14.60 -16.47
CA SER A 206 -6.25 -14.56 -17.60
C SER A 206 -5.98 -13.41 -18.58
N VAL A 207 -5.51 -12.26 -18.06
CA VAL A 207 -5.19 -11.09 -18.89
C VAL A 207 -3.82 -11.23 -19.58
N GLN A 208 -2.93 -12.06 -19.06
CA GLN A 208 -1.56 -12.23 -19.56
C GLN A 208 -1.38 -13.41 -20.51
N ARG A 209 -2.43 -14.16 -20.83
CA ARG A 209 -2.37 -15.18 -21.87
C ARG A 209 -2.38 -14.49 -23.23
N PRO A 210 -1.36 -14.73 -24.10
CA PRO A 210 -1.50 -14.37 -25.51
C PRO A 210 -2.71 -15.13 -26.07
N ALA A 211 -3.51 -14.44 -26.90
CA ALA A 211 -4.58 -15.05 -27.68
C ALA A 211 -4.01 -16.10 -28.65
#